data_6bac79c716d718042b0ed00b2204e28e
#
_entry.id   6bac79c716d718042b0ed00b2204e28e
#
_cell.length_a   1.000
_cell.length_b   1.000
_cell.length_c   1.000
_cell.angle_alpha   90.00
_cell.angle_beta   90.00
_cell.angle_gamma   90.00
#
_symmetry.space_group_name_H-M   'P 1'
#
loop_
_entity.id
_entity.type
_entity.pdbx_description
1 polymer ?
#
loop_
_entity_poly.entity_id
_entity_poly.type
_entity_poly.pdbx_seq_one_letter_code
_entity_poly.pdbx_strand_id
1 'polypeptide(L)'
;MQRTKKITAFVLAIALCVGMLPTLGVNAKAADTGKHMDVLFTHDTHSHLNSFSTIVDGKQEEVGGFARLKTLIDEQKEKNPDPLYLDGGDFSMGTLIQTVYETEAAELRMLGYLGCDVTTWGNHEFDYRSSGLANMLNTAKASGENVPSLVVCNVDWSAMEKAGLTEGQQQIKDAFENYGVKDYVVVQKGDVKIAVFGVFGKDSLDCAPTCELLFEDPIEASKKTVEEIKKNEDVDMIACVSHSGTVEDEDKSEDEILAKNVPDIDLIISGHTHTQLDKPIQHGDTYIVSCGEYGRNLGTISMTQKDDGRWNVDTYELIPVTDEIKADAATQERIDELMETVDTNYLSHFGYTKDQILAENDIEFSSVDDMYNEHEELNLGDIMSDAYVYAVENSEYYDGDPVDVA
;
A
#
# COMPACT_ATOMS: atom_id res chain seq x y z
N MET A 1 -45.70 -55.95 49.99
CA MET A 1 -44.80 -54.92 50.63
C MET A 1 -43.45 -54.81 49.92
N GLN A 2 -43.06 -55.62 48.95
CA GLN A 2 -41.73 -55.50 48.25
C GLN A 2 -41.72 -54.75 46.92
N ARG A 3 -42.90 -54.45 46.33
CA ARG A 3 -42.95 -53.68 45.05
C ARG A 3 -42.90 -52.16 45.18
N THR A 4 -43.37 -51.64 46.37
CA THR A 4 -43.34 -50.18 46.61
C THR A 4 -41.98 -49.66 47.07
N LYS A 5 -41.09 -50.51 47.61
CA LYS A 5 -39.71 -50.08 47.98
C LYS A 5 -38.74 -49.94 46.74
N LYS A 6 -39.03 -50.66 45.63
CA LYS A 6 -38.24 -50.57 44.44
C LYS A 6 -38.56 -49.33 43.57
N ILE A 7 -39.79 -48.84 43.67
CA ILE A 7 -40.19 -47.62 42.90
C ILE A 7 -39.66 -46.37 43.58
N THR A 8 -39.62 -46.34 44.92
CA THR A 8 -39.09 -45.21 45.70
C THR A 8 -37.55 -45.07 45.54
N ALA A 9 -36.83 -46.19 45.40
CA ALA A 9 -35.39 -46.17 45.14
C ALA A 9 -35.04 -45.70 43.73
N PHE A 10 -35.90 -45.98 42.73
CA PHE A 10 -35.69 -45.57 41.37
C PHE A 10 -35.99 -44.07 41.15
N VAL A 11 -36.99 -43.52 41.81
CA VAL A 11 -37.33 -42.11 41.79
C VAL A 11 -36.26 -41.26 42.52
N LEU A 12 -35.64 -41.79 43.59
CA LEU A 12 -34.58 -41.11 44.33
C LEU A 12 -33.24 -41.12 43.50
N ALA A 13 -32.97 -42.16 42.72
CA ALA A 13 -31.81 -42.24 41.86
C ALA A 13 -31.88 -41.27 40.64
N ILE A 14 -33.10 -41.05 40.12
CA ILE A 14 -33.31 -40.07 39.02
C ILE A 14 -33.21 -38.63 39.54
N ALA A 15 -33.65 -38.36 40.80
CA ALA A 15 -33.52 -37.03 41.40
C ALA A 15 -32.07 -36.66 41.75
N LEU A 16 -31.18 -37.63 41.96
CA LEU A 16 -29.74 -37.38 42.21
C LEU A 16 -28.91 -37.25 40.91
N CYS A 17 -29.41 -37.77 39.78
CA CYS A 17 -28.73 -37.60 38.49
C CYS A 17 -29.03 -36.28 37.77
N VAL A 18 -30.07 -35.54 38.19
CA VAL A 18 -30.39 -34.21 37.60
C VAL A 18 -29.61 -33.07 38.29
N GLY A 19 -28.96 -33.34 39.41
CA GLY A 19 -28.19 -32.36 40.19
C GLY A 19 -26.69 -32.21 39.81
N MET A 20 -26.17 -32.99 38.84
CA MET A 20 -24.79 -32.90 38.40
C MET A 20 -24.73 -32.74 36.85
N LEU A 21 -25.45 -31.77 36.31
CA LEU A 21 -25.03 -31.17 35.06
C LEU A 21 -23.88 -30.23 35.42
N PRO A 22 -22.66 -30.42 34.80
CA PRO A 22 -21.66 -29.39 34.89
C PRO A 22 -22.31 -28.13 34.28
N THR A 23 -22.41 -27.08 35.06
CA THR A 23 -22.56 -25.75 34.52
C THR A 23 -21.33 -25.58 33.64
N LEU A 24 -21.48 -25.83 32.32
CA LEU A 24 -20.62 -25.23 31.34
C LEU A 24 -20.74 -23.73 31.60
N GLY A 25 -19.78 -23.21 32.37
CA GLY A 25 -19.56 -21.79 32.43
C GLY A 25 -19.33 -21.38 31.01
N VAL A 26 -20.37 -20.86 30.38
CA VAL A 26 -20.18 -19.96 29.27
C VAL A 26 -19.41 -18.82 29.93
N ASN A 27 -18.07 -18.84 29.74
CA ASN A 27 -17.31 -17.62 29.84
C ASN A 27 -17.90 -16.75 28.72
N ALA A 28 -18.95 -16.01 29.01
CA ALA A 28 -19.26 -14.83 28.28
C ALA A 28 -17.97 -13.99 28.41
N LYS A 29 -17.14 -13.96 27.36
CA LYS A 29 -16.19 -12.90 27.21
C LYS A 29 -16.99 -11.65 27.52
N ALA A 30 -16.55 -10.86 28.47
CA ALA A 30 -17.14 -9.56 28.73
C ALA A 30 -17.20 -8.90 27.34
N ALA A 31 -18.38 -8.40 26.96
CA ALA A 31 -18.49 -7.68 25.71
C ALA A 31 -17.45 -6.57 25.80
N ASP A 32 -16.47 -6.63 24.93
CA ASP A 32 -15.51 -5.56 24.76
C ASP A 32 -16.34 -4.34 24.34
N THR A 33 -16.42 -3.35 25.23
CA THR A 33 -17.23 -2.14 25.03
C THR A 33 -16.43 -1.06 24.34
N GLY A 34 -15.17 -1.36 23.95
CA GLY A 34 -14.29 -0.48 23.21
C GLY A 34 -14.72 -0.32 21.75
N LYS A 35 -14.41 0.82 21.14
CA LYS A 35 -14.53 1.01 19.70
C LYS A 35 -13.64 0.02 18.97
N HIS A 36 -14.10 -0.47 17.83
CA HIS A 36 -13.39 -1.46 17.02
C HIS A 36 -13.14 -0.90 15.61
N MET A 37 -11.94 -1.15 15.05
CA MET A 37 -11.56 -0.71 13.72
C MET A 37 -10.81 -1.82 12.99
N ASP A 38 -11.30 -2.16 11.79
CA ASP A 38 -10.58 -2.99 10.84
C ASP A 38 -9.95 -2.08 9.78
N VAL A 39 -8.66 -2.26 9.54
CA VAL A 39 -7.91 -1.54 8.53
C VAL A 39 -7.40 -2.53 7.50
N LEU A 40 -7.66 -2.24 6.23
CA LEU A 40 -7.04 -2.87 5.07
C LEU A 40 -5.93 -1.96 4.59
N PHE A 41 -4.83 -2.53 4.12
CA PHE A 41 -3.74 -1.69 3.61
C PHE A 41 -2.95 -2.35 2.47
N THR A 42 -2.47 -1.49 1.59
CA THR A 42 -1.52 -1.77 0.50
C THR A 42 -0.45 -0.67 0.49
N HIS A 43 0.63 -0.90 -0.22
CA HIS A 43 1.64 0.07 -0.60
C HIS A 43 2.52 -0.52 -1.71
N ASP A 44 3.31 0.31 -2.36
CA ASP A 44 4.31 -0.11 -3.36
C ASP A 44 3.71 -1.07 -4.40
N THR A 45 2.53 -0.72 -4.94
CA THR A 45 1.85 -1.56 -5.94
C THR A 45 2.45 -1.41 -7.33
N HIS A 46 3.18 -0.34 -7.61
CA HIS A 46 4.03 -0.13 -8.78
C HIS A 46 3.37 -0.54 -10.10
N SER A 47 2.19 0.01 -10.37
CA SER A 47 1.41 -0.27 -11.60
C SER A 47 1.11 -1.76 -11.86
N HIS A 48 1.28 -2.68 -10.88
CA HIS A 48 0.97 -4.09 -11.04
C HIS A 48 -0.54 -4.34 -10.95
N LEU A 49 -1.29 -3.73 -11.88
CA LEU A 49 -2.75 -3.93 -11.95
C LEU A 49 -3.10 -5.34 -12.41
N ASN A 50 -2.31 -5.92 -13.35
CA ASN A 50 -2.40 -7.32 -13.72
C ASN A 50 -1.61 -8.21 -12.75
N SER A 51 -2.01 -9.46 -12.62
CA SER A 51 -1.18 -10.50 -12.01
C SER A 51 0.10 -10.74 -12.83
N PHE A 52 1.12 -11.25 -12.18
CA PHE A 52 2.41 -11.54 -12.79
C PHE A 52 3.00 -12.84 -12.26
N SER A 53 3.87 -13.46 -13.07
CA SER A 53 4.58 -14.66 -12.66
C SER A 53 5.88 -14.30 -11.93
N THR A 54 6.12 -14.97 -10.80
CA THR A 54 7.35 -14.85 -10.03
C THR A 54 7.74 -16.21 -9.42
N ILE A 55 8.92 -16.29 -8.84
CA ILE A 55 9.36 -17.49 -8.12
C ILE A 55 9.01 -17.32 -6.63
N VAL A 56 8.20 -18.24 -6.12
CA VAL A 56 7.86 -18.35 -4.70
C VAL A 56 8.29 -19.73 -4.23
N ASP A 57 9.16 -19.80 -3.23
CA ASP A 57 9.71 -21.07 -2.70
C ASP A 57 10.29 -21.99 -3.79
N GLY A 58 10.96 -21.42 -4.81
CA GLY A 58 11.57 -22.14 -5.92
C GLY A 58 10.58 -22.69 -6.96
N LYS A 59 9.33 -22.21 -6.96
CA LYS A 59 8.32 -22.55 -7.96
C LYS A 59 7.80 -21.29 -8.64
N GLN A 60 7.55 -21.40 -9.93
CA GLN A 60 6.86 -20.34 -10.65
C GLN A 60 5.40 -20.30 -10.20
N GLU A 61 4.95 -19.16 -9.67
CA GLU A 61 3.59 -18.89 -9.25
C GLU A 61 3.10 -17.60 -9.86
N GLU A 62 1.80 -17.48 -10.05
CA GLU A 62 1.15 -16.26 -10.51
C GLU A 62 0.54 -15.55 -9.29
N VAL A 63 1.01 -14.34 -9.03
CA VAL A 63 0.68 -13.57 -7.83
C VAL A 63 0.16 -12.17 -8.17
N GLY A 64 -0.41 -11.51 -7.18
CA GLY A 64 -0.86 -10.12 -7.31
C GLY A 64 -2.07 -9.94 -8.23
N GLY A 65 -2.24 -8.70 -8.69
CA GLY A 65 -3.32 -8.27 -9.57
C GLY A 65 -4.53 -7.70 -8.83
N PHE A 66 -4.96 -6.52 -9.26
CA PHE A 66 -6.04 -5.77 -8.61
C PHE A 66 -7.40 -6.48 -8.70
N ALA A 67 -7.61 -7.30 -9.71
CA ALA A 67 -8.83 -8.11 -9.81
C ALA A 67 -8.94 -9.17 -8.71
N ARG A 68 -7.83 -9.73 -8.25
CA ARG A 68 -7.78 -10.64 -7.09
C ARG A 68 -7.81 -9.87 -5.77
N LEU A 69 -7.08 -8.74 -5.69
CA LEU A 69 -7.16 -7.83 -4.54
C LEU A 69 -8.61 -7.40 -4.29
N LYS A 70 -9.37 -7.05 -5.36
CA LYS A 70 -10.79 -6.68 -5.25
C LYS A 70 -11.61 -7.77 -4.59
N THR A 71 -11.42 -9.02 -4.98
CA THR A 71 -12.11 -10.17 -4.38
C THR A 71 -11.80 -10.26 -2.89
N LEU A 72 -10.53 -10.19 -2.50
CA LEU A 72 -10.14 -10.23 -1.08
C LEU A 72 -10.69 -9.04 -0.28
N ILE A 73 -10.64 -7.83 -0.83
CA ILE A 73 -11.22 -6.63 -0.21
C ILE A 73 -12.73 -6.82 0.02
N ASP A 74 -13.45 -7.36 -0.97
CA ASP A 74 -14.89 -7.61 -0.84
C ASP A 74 -15.19 -8.68 0.22
N GLU A 75 -14.39 -9.74 0.30
CA GLU A 75 -14.49 -10.74 1.35
C GLU A 75 -14.25 -10.15 2.76
N GLN A 76 -13.33 -9.19 2.89
CA GLN A 76 -13.15 -8.47 4.17
C GLN A 76 -14.36 -7.57 4.47
N LYS A 77 -14.92 -6.89 3.46
CA LYS A 77 -16.12 -6.06 3.60
C LYS A 77 -17.38 -6.88 3.91
N GLU A 78 -17.43 -8.16 3.55
CA GLU A 78 -18.48 -9.07 4.01
C GLU A 78 -18.40 -9.35 5.52
N LYS A 79 -17.19 -9.39 6.09
CA LYS A 79 -16.94 -9.59 7.54
C LYS A 79 -17.20 -8.31 8.34
N ASN A 80 -16.69 -7.19 7.86
CA ASN A 80 -16.94 -5.84 8.35
C ASN A 80 -17.28 -4.93 7.17
N PRO A 81 -18.51 -4.39 7.07
CA PRO A 81 -18.96 -3.64 5.89
C PRO A 81 -18.26 -2.29 5.66
N ASP A 82 -17.58 -1.74 6.67
CA ASP A 82 -17.00 -0.39 6.61
C ASP A 82 -15.55 -0.36 7.15
N PRO A 83 -14.62 -1.19 6.61
CA PRO A 83 -13.22 -1.12 7.00
C PRO A 83 -12.59 0.17 6.47
N LEU A 84 -11.55 0.66 7.14
CA LEU A 84 -10.69 1.72 6.63
C LEU A 84 -9.68 1.11 5.66
N TYR A 85 -9.60 1.59 4.41
CA TYR A 85 -8.59 1.14 3.46
C TYR A 85 -7.57 2.25 3.20
N LEU A 86 -6.31 1.98 3.59
CA LEU A 86 -5.17 2.89 3.48
C LEU A 86 -4.14 2.37 2.48
N ASP A 87 -3.45 3.28 1.81
CA ASP A 87 -2.36 2.95 0.89
C ASP A 87 -1.12 3.81 1.20
N GLY A 88 0.06 3.20 1.21
CA GLY A 88 1.33 3.82 1.62
C GLY A 88 2.13 4.47 0.49
N GLY A 89 1.55 4.69 -0.70
CA GLY A 89 2.23 5.32 -1.85
C GLY A 89 3.00 4.34 -2.74
N ASP A 90 3.76 4.87 -3.69
CA ASP A 90 4.39 4.14 -4.80
C ASP A 90 3.38 3.23 -5.51
N PHE A 91 2.23 3.80 -5.84
CA PHE A 91 1.21 3.07 -6.59
C PHE A 91 1.54 3.00 -8.10
N SER A 92 2.43 3.85 -8.60
CA SER A 92 2.81 3.95 -10.01
C SER A 92 4.21 3.39 -10.29
N MET A 93 4.57 3.27 -11.55
CA MET A 93 5.88 2.85 -12.10
C MET A 93 6.26 1.39 -11.80
N GLY A 94 6.37 0.58 -12.83
CA GLY A 94 6.80 -0.83 -12.73
C GLY A 94 6.29 -1.71 -13.85
N THR A 95 5.20 -1.31 -14.54
CA THR A 95 4.65 -2.05 -15.68
C THR A 95 4.27 -1.12 -16.83
N LEU A 96 3.82 -1.67 -17.96
CA LEU A 96 3.36 -0.86 -19.11
C LEU A 96 2.19 0.07 -18.79
N ILE A 97 1.43 -0.17 -17.74
CA ILE A 97 0.35 0.72 -17.27
C ILE A 97 0.89 2.14 -17.00
N GLN A 98 2.11 2.26 -16.48
CA GLN A 98 2.74 3.57 -16.24
C GLN A 98 2.79 4.48 -17.48
N THR A 99 2.75 3.92 -18.68
CA THR A 99 2.81 4.72 -19.93
C THR A 99 1.56 5.56 -20.15
N VAL A 100 0.47 5.29 -19.43
CA VAL A 100 -0.77 6.08 -19.41
C VAL A 100 -1.02 6.79 -18.09
N TYR A 101 0.02 6.88 -17.22
CA TYR A 101 -0.02 7.55 -15.92
C TYR A 101 -0.59 8.97 -16.01
N GLU A 102 -0.05 9.81 -16.90
CA GLU A 102 -0.45 11.21 -17.05
C GLU A 102 -1.86 11.37 -17.65
N THR A 103 -2.20 10.51 -18.62
CA THR A 103 -3.40 10.67 -19.46
C THR A 103 -4.62 9.96 -18.91
N GLU A 104 -4.43 8.88 -18.17
CA GLU A 104 -5.50 8.07 -17.62
C GLU A 104 -5.53 8.09 -16.08
N ALA A 105 -4.45 8.47 -15.41
CA ALA A 105 -4.30 8.33 -13.96
C ALA A 105 -4.71 6.92 -13.49
N ALA A 106 -4.27 5.91 -14.23
CA ALA A 106 -4.78 4.55 -14.17
C ALA A 106 -4.71 3.97 -12.76
N GLU A 107 -3.56 4.10 -12.11
CA GLU A 107 -3.26 3.52 -10.81
C GLU A 107 -4.12 4.17 -9.70
N LEU A 108 -4.14 5.51 -9.66
CA LEU A 108 -4.89 6.25 -8.63
C LEU A 108 -6.40 6.04 -8.76
N ARG A 109 -6.92 6.00 -9.99
CA ARG A 109 -8.32 5.68 -10.26
C ARG A 109 -8.66 4.23 -9.89
N MET A 110 -7.75 3.29 -10.12
CA MET A 110 -7.95 1.89 -9.74
C MET A 110 -7.91 1.71 -8.22
N LEU A 111 -7.03 2.41 -7.48
CA LEU A 111 -7.08 2.44 -6.01
C LEU A 111 -8.44 2.93 -5.50
N GLY A 112 -8.96 4.01 -6.07
CA GLY A 112 -10.31 4.51 -5.75
C GLY A 112 -11.42 3.53 -6.10
N TYR A 113 -11.30 2.80 -7.22
CA TYR A 113 -12.24 1.75 -7.61
C TYR A 113 -12.22 0.56 -6.64
N LEU A 114 -11.07 0.17 -6.11
CA LEU A 114 -10.95 -0.82 -5.05
C LEU A 114 -11.56 -0.34 -3.72
N GLY A 115 -11.76 0.96 -3.58
CA GLY A 115 -12.34 1.60 -2.41
C GLY A 115 -11.31 2.04 -1.38
N CYS A 116 -10.09 2.39 -1.81
CA CYS A 116 -9.10 3.04 -0.97
C CYS A 116 -9.64 4.40 -0.50
N ASP A 117 -9.55 4.66 0.79
CA ASP A 117 -10.03 5.89 1.42
C ASP A 117 -8.97 7.00 1.38
N VAL A 118 -7.73 6.64 1.71
CA VAL A 118 -6.61 7.59 1.83
C VAL A 118 -5.32 6.95 1.34
N THR A 119 -4.56 7.68 0.54
CA THR A 119 -3.22 7.34 0.10
C THR A 119 -2.26 8.52 0.30
N THR A 120 -0.98 8.27 0.18
CA THR A 120 0.08 9.27 -0.01
C THR A 120 0.75 9.01 -1.37
N TRP A 121 1.78 9.76 -1.72
CA TRP A 121 2.66 9.39 -2.83
C TRP A 121 3.97 8.85 -2.31
N GLY A 122 4.69 8.13 -3.19
CA GLY A 122 6.06 7.75 -2.98
C GLY A 122 7.01 8.47 -3.94
N ASN A 123 8.22 7.97 -4.08
CA ASN A 123 9.24 8.55 -4.95
C ASN A 123 8.92 8.36 -6.43
N HIS A 124 8.28 7.28 -6.79
CA HIS A 124 7.97 6.96 -8.18
C HIS A 124 6.84 7.81 -8.78
N GLU A 125 5.99 8.44 -7.99
CA GLU A 125 5.04 9.42 -8.50
C GLU A 125 5.72 10.63 -9.14
N PHE A 126 7.03 10.84 -8.87
CA PHE A 126 7.84 11.90 -9.49
C PHE A 126 8.63 11.48 -10.74
N ASP A 127 8.56 10.24 -11.20
CA ASP A 127 9.36 9.77 -12.35
C ASP A 127 9.02 10.51 -13.64
N TYR A 128 7.78 10.92 -13.82
CA TYR A 128 7.36 11.82 -14.90
C TYR A 128 7.47 13.30 -14.53
N ARG A 129 8.29 13.64 -13.52
CA ARG A 129 8.56 15.00 -13.05
C ARG A 129 7.31 15.69 -12.49
N SER A 130 7.48 16.95 -12.14
CA SER A 130 6.41 17.81 -11.62
C SER A 130 5.21 17.91 -12.56
N SER A 131 5.46 18.03 -13.86
CA SER A 131 4.39 18.11 -14.86
C SER A 131 3.58 16.82 -14.96
N GLY A 132 4.25 15.66 -14.90
CA GLY A 132 3.57 14.36 -14.94
C GLY A 132 2.68 14.12 -13.75
N LEU A 133 3.19 14.36 -12.53
CA LEU A 133 2.38 14.28 -11.31
C LEU A 133 1.18 15.25 -11.37
N ALA A 134 1.39 16.49 -11.82
CA ALA A 134 0.30 17.46 -11.95
C ALA A 134 -0.76 17.00 -12.97
N ASN A 135 -0.33 16.45 -14.12
CA ASN A 135 -1.24 15.93 -15.15
C ASN A 135 -2.04 14.73 -14.60
N MET A 136 -1.38 13.79 -13.94
CA MET A 136 -2.04 12.63 -13.32
C MET A 136 -3.12 13.05 -12.32
N LEU A 137 -2.81 13.95 -11.39
CA LEU A 137 -3.77 14.45 -10.40
C LEU A 137 -4.96 15.16 -11.04
N ASN A 138 -4.70 16.01 -12.05
CA ASN A 138 -5.75 16.70 -12.78
C ASN A 138 -6.63 15.72 -13.57
N THR A 139 -6.03 14.70 -14.19
CA THR A 139 -6.74 13.65 -14.93
C THR A 139 -7.61 12.82 -13.98
N ALA A 140 -7.07 12.39 -12.84
CA ALA A 140 -7.82 11.67 -11.83
C ALA A 140 -9.03 12.49 -11.35
N LYS A 141 -8.83 13.77 -11.06
CA LYS A 141 -9.93 14.68 -10.64
C LYS A 141 -10.97 14.88 -11.73
N ALA A 142 -10.53 15.06 -12.97
CA ALA A 142 -11.41 15.28 -14.12
C ALA A 142 -12.23 14.04 -14.51
N SER A 143 -11.80 12.84 -14.15
CA SER A 143 -12.52 11.59 -14.42
C SER A 143 -13.90 11.57 -13.78
N GLY A 144 -14.08 12.28 -12.67
CA GLY A 144 -15.33 12.27 -11.88
C GLY A 144 -15.58 10.95 -11.16
N GLU A 145 -14.63 10.03 -11.17
CA GLU A 145 -14.66 8.77 -10.44
C GLU A 145 -14.35 8.99 -8.95
N ASN A 146 -14.65 7.98 -8.14
CA ASN A 146 -14.18 7.97 -6.77
C ASN A 146 -12.66 7.72 -6.77
N VAL A 147 -11.91 8.65 -6.20
CA VAL A 147 -10.46 8.54 -6.02
C VAL A 147 -10.12 8.75 -4.55
N PRO A 148 -9.05 8.14 -4.02
CA PRO A 148 -8.71 8.28 -2.59
C PRO A 148 -8.36 9.72 -2.24
N SER A 149 -8.57 10.10 -0.98
CA SER A 149 -7.98 11.33 -0.46
C SER A 149 -6.45 11.19 -0.46
N LEU A 150 -5.73 12.19 -0.95
CA LEU A 150 -4.27 12.19 -0.96
C LEU A 150 -3.75 13.15 0.12
N VAL A 151 -2.85 12.64 0.98
CA VAL A 151 -2.31 13.37 2.13
C VAL A 151 -0.79 13.37 2.13
N VAL A 152 -0.20 14.52 2.49
CA VAL A 152 1.24 14.66 2.78
C VAL A 152 1.45 15.93 3.60
N CYS A 153 2.11 15.84 4.74
CA CYS A 153 2.22 16.95 5.69
C CYS A 153 3.53 17.72 5.63
N ASN A 154 4.53 17.22 4.94
CA ASN A 154 5.89 17.78 5.02
C ASN A 154 6.39 18.48 3.76
N VAL A 155 5.51 18.89 2.83
CA VAL A 155 5.92 19.75 1.71
C VAL A 155 6.16 21.19 2.20
N ASP A 156 7.35 21.71 1.97
CA ASP A 156 7.72 23.09 2.42
C ASP A 156 7.32 24.14 1.36
N TRP A 157 6.02 24.37 1.23
CA TRP A 157 5.49 25.44 0.36
C TRP A 157 6.02 26.81 0.74
N SER A 158 6.23 27.06 2.04
CA SER A 158 6.70 28.36 2.55
C SER A 158 8.11 28.70 2.07
N ALA A 159 9.02 27.73 2.09
CA ALA A 159 10.38 27.92 1.57
C ALA A 159 10.38 28.16 0.07
N MET A 160 9.60 27.36 -0.69
CA MET A 160 9.49 27.48 -2.15
C MET A 160 8.87 28.81 -2.56
N GLU A 161 7.80 29.24 -1.94
CA GLU A 161 7.16 30.53 -2.22
C GLU A 161 8.07 31.72 -1.92
N LYS A 162 8.82 31.64 -0.83
CA LYS A 162 9.80 32.68 -0.46
C LYS A 162 10.95 32.78 -1.45
N ALA A 163 11.35 31.66 -2.04
CA ALA A 163 12.38 31.61 -3.08
C ALA A 163 11.85 32.04 -4.46
N GLY A 164 10.54 32.00 -4.65
CA GLY A 164 9.85 32.15 -5.94
C GLY A 164 9.70 30.79 -6.63
N LEU A 165 8.44 30.33 -6.74
CA LEU A 165 8.15 29.03 -7.33
C LEU A 165 8.70 28.90 -8.75
N THR A 166 9.25 27.74 -9.09
CA THR A 166 9.53 27.34 -10.47
C THR A 166 8.20 27.05 -11.19
N GLU A 167 8.25 26.94 -12.52
CA GLU A 167 7.06 26.57 -13.30
C GLU A 167 6.51 25.20 -12.88
N GLY A 168 7.41 24.20 -12.67
CA GLY A 168 7.02 22.87 -12.20
C GLY A 168 6.41 22.89 -10.80
N GLN A 169 7.00 23.63 -9.88
CA GLN A 169 6.45 23.81 -8.51
C GLN A 169 5.07 24.47 -8.53
N GLN A 170 4.85 25.47 -9.40
CA GLN A 170 3.53 26.09 -9.55
C GLN A 170 2.50 25.13 -10.14
N GLN A 171 2.88 24.33 -11.14
CA GLN A 171 1.98 23.32 -11.73
C GLN A 171 1.54 22.28 -10.69
N ILE A 172 2.47 21.75 -9.89
CA ILE A 172 2.12 20.81 -8.82
C ILE A 172 1.23 21.48 -7.78
N LYS A 173 1.54 22.72 -7.38
CA LYS A 173 0.72 23.45 -6.39
C LYS A 173 -0.71 23.61 -6.87
N ASP A 174 -0.89 24.06 -8.10
CA ASP A 174 -2.22 24.22 -8.70
C ASP A 174 -2.95 22.87 -8.80
N ALA A 175 -2.25 21.79 -9.13
CA ALA A 175 -2.82 20.44 -9.18
C ALA A 175 -3.22 19.92 -7.79
N PHE A 176 -2.41 20.20 -6.76
CA PHE A 176 -2.75 19.85 -5.37
C PHE A 176 -4.00 20.55 -4.89
N GLU A 177 -4.11 21.85 -5.15
CA GLU A 177 -5.29 22.62 -4.83
C GLU A 177 -6.53 22.09 -5.58
N ASN A 178 -6.40 21.78 -6.88
CA ASN A 178 -7.48 21.23 -7.69
C ASN A 178 -7.93 19.83 -7.25
N TYR A 179 -7.00 18.94 -6.96
CA TYR A 179 -7.28 17.59 -6.46
C TYR A 179 -7.86 17.63 -5.05
N GLY A 180 -7.33 18.49 -4.20
CA GLY A 180 -7.65 18.64 -2.80
C GLY A 180 -6.69 17.91 -1.87
N VAL A 181 -5.38 17.88 -2.22
CA VAL A 181 -4.31 17.35 -1.36
C VAL A 181 -4.24 18.14 -0.06
N LYS A 182 -4.03 17.45 1.07
CA LYS A 182 -4.01 18.04 2.40
C LYS A 182 -2.89 17.44 3.25
N ASP A 183 -2.55 18.12 4.35
CA ASP A 183 -1.65 17.56 5.36
C ASP A 183 -2.28 16.33 6.03
N TYR A 184 -3.58 16.42 6.33
CA TYR A 184 -4.39 15.33 6.87
C TYR A 184 -5.85 15.40 6.44
N VAL A 185 -6.56 14.30 6.56
CA VAL A 185 -8.02 14.21 6.41
C VAL A 185 -8.64 13.50 7.61
N VAL A 186 -9.91 13.75 7.84
CA VAL A 186 -10.68 13.02 8.86
C VAL A 186 -11.71 12.13 8.17
N VAL A 187 -11.66 10.84 8.48
CA VAL A 187 -12.55 9.82 7.94
C VAL A 187 -13.42 9.25 9.07
N GLN A 188 -14.69 9.01 8.79
CA GLN A 188 -15.60 8.34 9.70
C GLN A 188 -15.87 6.92 9.22
N LYS A 189 -15.62 5.93 10.07
CA LYS A 189 -15.91 4.51 9.84
C LYS A 189 -16.73 3.97 11.00
N GLY A 190 -17.99 3.65 10.73
CA GLY A 190 -18.92 3.29 11.81
C GLY A 190 -18.97 4.38 12.89
N ASP A 191 -18.63 4.04 14.12
CA ASP A 191 -18.54 4.94 15.28
C ASP A 191 -17.12 5.45 15.60
N VAL A 192 -16.14 5.12 14.75
CA VAL A 192 -14.74 5.55 14.89
C VAL A 192 -14.45 6.73 13.98
N LYS A 193 -13.90 7.81 14.52
CA LYS A 193 -13.43 8.98 13.78
C LYS A 193 -11.92 8.97 13.73
N ILE A 194 -11.34 8.90 12.53
CA ILE A 194 -9.91 8.69 12.30
C ILE A 194 -9.32 9.92 11.59
N ALA A 195 -8.26 10.51 12.14
CA ALA A 195 -7.42 11.42 11.36
C ALA A 195 -6.32 10.61 10.67
N VAL A 196 -6.17 10.81 9.37
CA VAL A 196 -5.11 10.19 8.58
C VAL A 196 -4.26 11.31 7.99
N PHE A 197 -2.95 11.29 8.27
CA PHE A 197 -1.98 12.21 7.67
C PHE A 197 -0.95 11.41 6.87
N GLY A 198 -0.24 12.09 5.95
CA GLY A 198 0.80 11.46 5.14
C GLY A 198 2.17 12.04 5.42
N VAL A 199 3.21 11.26 5.22
CA VAL A 199 4.60 11.69 5.33
C VAL A 199 5.46 11.11 4.20
N PHE A 200 6.37 11.93 3.67
CA PHE A 200 7.35 11.53 2.65
C PHE A 200 8.74 11.50 3.28
N GLY A 201 9.42 10.34 3.21
CA GLY A 201 10.69 10.07 3.86
C GLY A 201 11.89 10.78 3.24
N LYS A 202 13.00 10.79 3.94
CA LYS A 202 14.27 11.34 3.43
C LYS A 202 14.90 10.44 2.41
N ASP A 203 14.92 9.13 2.67
CA ASP A 203 15.43 8.14 1.72
C ASP A 203 14.56 8.12 0.45
N SER A 204 13.25 8.23 0.58
CA SER A 204 12.33 8.39 -0.56
C SER A 204 12.64 9.63 -1.39
N LEU A 205 12.98 10.76 -0.75
CA LEU A 205 13.39 11.96 -1.47
C LEU A 205 14.72 11.77 -2.20
N ASP A 206 15.67 11.08 -1.58
CA ASP A 206 16.95 10.74 -2.23
C ASP A 206 16.75 9.81 -3.43
N CYS A 207 15.70 8.98 -3.42
CA CYS A 207 15.27 8.12 -4.52
C CYS A 207 14.40 8.84 -5.57
N ALA A 208 14.07 10.13 -5.39
CA ALA A 208 13.26 10.94 -6.32
C ALA A 208 14.07 12.08 -6.98
N PRO A 209 15.08 11.79 -7.81
CA PRO A 209 16.00 12.81 -8.35
C PRO A 209 15.33 13.83 -9.27
N THR A 210 14.12 13.55 -9.74
CA THR A 210 13.31 14.44 -10.60
C THR A 210 12.30 15.26 -9.80
N CYS A 211 12.22 15.08 -8.50
CA CYS A 211 11.35 15.85 -7.62
C CYS A 211 11.85 17.29 -7.46
N GLU A 212 10.99 18.26 -7.75
CA GLU A 212 11.30 19.69 -7.62
C GLU A 212 10.77 20.31 -6.31
N LEU A 213 10.07 19.51 -5.49
CA LEU A 213 9.54 19.99 -4.22
C LEU A 213 10.61 20.02 -3.13
N LEU A 214 10.45 20.93 -2.19
CA LEU A 214 11.22 20.95 -0.94
C LEU A 214 10.35 20.37 0.18
N PHE A 215 10.99 19.67 1.09
CA PHE A 215 10.31 19.04 2.22
C PHE A 215 10.86 19.53 3.55
N GLU A 216 9.97 19.71 4.53
CA GLU A 216 10.32 19.88 5.95
C GLU A 216 10.84 18.53 6.49
N ASP A 217 11.56 18.57 7.62
CA ASP A 217 11.95 17.34 8.33
C ASP A 217 10.70 16.52 8.66
N PRO A 218 10.63 15.22 8.28
CA PRO A 218 9.44 14.40 8.45
C PRO A 218 8.94 14.32 9.89
N ILE A 219 9.86 14.27 10.86
CA ILE A 219 9.53 14.19 12.29
C ILE A 219 8.91 15.49 12.80
N GLU A 220 9.51 16.63 12.45
CA GLU A 220 9.02 17.94 12.91
C GLU A 220 7.69 18.31 12.24
N ALA A 221 7.51 17.99 10.96
CA ALA A 221 6.24 18.16 10.26
C ALA A 221 5.14 17.28 10.85
N SER A 222 5.45 16.01 11.13
CA SER A 222 4.50 15.07 11.76
C SER A 222 4.10 15.54 13.16
N LYS A 223 5.02 16.01 14.00
CA LYS A 223 4.70 16.57 15.32
C LYS A 223 3.71 17.73 15.20
N LYS A 224 4.00 18.67 14.30
CA LYS A 224 3.15 19.85 14.04
C LYS A 224 1.75 19.43 13.58
N THR A 225 1.67 18.48 12.66
CA THR A 225 0.39 17.97 12.13
C THR A 225 -0.42 17.25 13.20
N VAL A 226 0.22 16.38 14.00
CA VAL A 226 -0.45 15.68 15.11
C VAL A 226 -0.93 16.68 16.20
N GLU A 227 -0.15 17.70 16.53
CA GLU A 227 -0.57 18.78 17.43
C GLU A 227 -1.78 19.54 16.87
N GLU A 228 -1.79 19.81 15.57
CA GLU A 228 -2.93 20.47 14.89
C GLU A 228 -4.19 19.60 14.90
N ILE A 229 -4.08 18.29 14.59
CA ILE A 229 -5.16 17.34 14.68
C ILE A 229 -5.75 17.33 16.10
N LYS A 230 -4.92 17.13 17.11
CA LYS A 230 -5.37 17.09 18.53
C LYS A 230 -6.02 18.38 19.01
N LYS A 231 -5.66 19.53 18.43
CA LYS A 231 -6.22 20.82 18.77
C LYS A 231 -7.55 21.08 18.09
N ASN A 232 -7.71 20.66 16.83
CA ASN A 232 -8.82 21.05 15.98
C ASN A 232 -9.88 19.98 15.82
N GLU A 233 -9.49 18.71 16.03
CA GLU A 233 -10.31 17.54 15.75
C GLU A 233 -10.55 16.72 17.04
N ASP A 234 -11.78 16.23 17.17
CA ASP A 234 -12.13 15.23 18.19
C ASP A 234 -12.14 13.87 17.50
N VAL A 235 -10.98 13.19 17.50
CA VAL A 235 -10.76 11.91 16.82
C VAL A 235 -10.43 10.81 17.81
N ASP A 236 -10.75 9.58 17.43
CA ASP A 236 -10.52 8.38 18.23
C ASP A 236 -9.17 7.73 17.90
N MET A 237 -8.68 7.93 16.65
CA MET A 237 -7.45 7.34 16.14
C MET A 237 -6.70 8.35 15.30
N ILE A 238 -5.36 8.31 15.36
CA ILE A 238 -4.47 9.02 14.46
C ILE A 238 -3.65 7.99 13.70
N ALA A 239 -3.85 7.89 12.39
CA ALA A 239 -3.09 7.01 11.50
C ALA A 239 -2.18 7.83 10.58
N CYS A 240 -1.05 7.24 10.20
CA CYS A 240 -0.12 7.78 9.23
C CYS A 240 0.00 6.83 8.04
N VAL A 241 -0.14 7.35 6.82
CA VAL A 241 0.32 6.69 5.60
C VAL A 241 1.70 7.25 5.30
N SER A 242 2.72 6.41 5.42
CA SER A 242 4.12 6.82 5.34
C SER A 242 4.81 6.20 4.14
N HIS A 243 5.53 7.05 3.39
CA HIS A 243 6.46 6.57 2.38
C HIS A 243 7.88 6.90 2.82
N SER A 244 8.32 6.23 3.91
CA SER A 244 9.63 6.43 4.56
C SER A 244 10.36 5.11 4.80
N GLY A 245 9.62 4.07 5.13
CA GLY A 245 10.09 2.70 5.22
C GLY A 245 10.61 2.23 6.57
N THR A 246 10.72 0.90 6.65
CA THR A 246 11.31 0.16 7.77
C THR A 246 12.46 -0.71 7.28
N VAL A 247 13.55 -0.79 8.05
CA VAL A 247 14.72 -1.63 7.77
C VAL A 247 15.17 -2.37 9.03
N GLU A 248 16.02 -3.40 8.91
CA GLU A 248 16.51 -4.18 10.06
C GLU A 248 17.24 -3.35 11.13
N ASP A 249 17.96 -2.30 10.71
CA ASP A 249 18.65 -1.38 11.60
C ASP A 249 17.66 -0.32 12.09
N GLU A 250 17.13 -0.54 13.29
CA GLU A 250 16.13 0.32 13.95
C GLU A 250 16.54 1.80 14.04
N ASP A 251 17.86 2.08 14.08
CA ASP A 251 18.38 3.45 14.12
C ASP A 251 18.40 4.12 12.73
N LYS A 252 18.13 3.36 11.67
CA LYS A 252 17.97 3.84 10.27
C LYS A 252 16.57 3.69 9.73
N SER A 253 15.74 2.94 10.42
CA SER A 253 14.35 2.68 10.07
C SER A 253 13.52 3.95 10.30
N GLU A 254 13.23 4.70 9.22
CA GLU A 254 12.62 6.03 9.34
C GLU A 254 11.26 6.00 10.04
N ASP A 255 10.41 4.98 9.77
CA ASP A 255 9.10 4.85 10.40
C ASP A 255 9.20 4.43 11.88
N GLU A 256 10.23 3.68 12.27
CA GLU A 256 10.47 3.40 13.68
C GLU A 256 10.99 4.64 14.43
N ILE A 257 11.81 5.46 13.77
CA ILE A 257 12.22 6.76 14.30
C ILE A 257 11.01 7.68 14.42
N LEU A 258 10.09 7.69 13.44
CA LEU A 258 8.85 8.45 13.50
C LEU A 258 7.99 8.02 14.70
N ALA A 259 7.74 6.74 14.86
CA ALA A 259 6.94 6.18 15.95
C ALA A 259 7.51 6.55 17.35
N LYS A 260 8.84 6.49 17.49
CA LYS A 260 9.54 6.87 18.76
C LYS A 260 9.43 8.35 19.07
N ASN A 261 9.40 9.22 18.05
CA ASN A 261 9.41 10.68 18.21
C ASN A 261 8.03 11.33 18.21
N VAL A 262 7.01 10.64 17.70
CA VAL A 262 5.61 11.10 17.60
C VAL A 262 4.66 10.04 18.21
N PRO A 263 4.71 9.82 19.52
CA PRO A 263 4.03 8.69 20.19
C PRO A 263 2.50 8.82 20.26
N ASP A 264 1.93 9.89 19.72
CA ASP A 264 0.49 10.08 19.60
C ASP A 264 -0.08 9.47 18.31
N ILE A 265 0.76 8.89 17.44
CA ILE A 265 0.32 8.08 16.29
C ILE A 265 -0.08 6.70 16.81
N ASP A 266 -1.26 6.20 16.40
CA ASP A 266 -1.71 4.87 16.78
C ASP A 266 -1.28 3.80 15.76
N LEU A 267 -1.28 4.13 14.44
CA LEU A 267 -0.97 3.20 13.35
C LEU A 267 -0.17 3.91 12.25
N ILE A 268 0.88 3.24 11.75
CA ILE A 268 1.66 3.66 10.59
C ILE A 268 1.57 2.55 9.53
N ILE A 269 1.10 2.90 8.32
CA ILE A 269 1.25 2.07 7.13
C ILE A 269 2.57 2.48 6.49
N SER A 270 3.54 1.56 6.46
CA SER A 270 4.93 1.82 6.05
C SER A 270 5.18 1.28 4.63
N GLY A 271 5.39 2.16 3.66
CA GLY A 271 5.79 1.87 2.28
C GLY A 271 7.30 2.08 2.05
N HIS A 272 7.71 2.19 0.77
CA HIS A 272 9.04 2.50 0.26
C HIS A 272 10.06 1.35 0.26
N THR A 273 10.29 0.70 1.38
CA THR A 273 11.34 -0.32 1.52
C THR A 273 10.89 -1.72 1.11
N HIS A 274 9.67 -1.87 0.58
CA HIS A 274 9.07 -3.15 0.17
C HIS A 274 9.09 -4.22 1.28
N THR A 275 9.21 -3.78 2.52
CA THR A 275 9.31 -4.69 3.67
C THR A 275 8.00 -5.46 3.84
N GLN A 276 8.09 -6.76 4.09
CA GLN A 276 6.99 -7.58 4.53
C GLN A 276 7.15 -7.88 6.03
N LEU A 277 6.24 -7.40 6.84
CA LEU A 277 6.25 -7.63 8.28
C LEU A 277 5.29 -8.76 8.64
N ASP A 278 5.79 -9.89 9.14
CA ASP A 278 4.95 -11.01 9.61
C ASP A 278 4.15 -10.66 10.88
N LYS A 279 4.52 -9.58 11.54
CA LYS A 279 3.85 -9.02 12.71
C LYS A 279 4.11 -7.52 12.78
N PRO A 280 3.18 -6.72 13.37
CA PRO A 280 3.43 -5.30 13.57
C PRO A 280 4.70 -5.06 14.40
N ILE A 281 5.48 -4.03 14.02
CA ILE A 281 6.49 -3.45 14.90
C ILE A 281 5.74 -2.54 15.87
N GLN A 282 6.16 -2.50 17.14
CA GLN A 282 5.50 -1.68 18.16
C GLN A 282 6.51 -0.82 18.92
N HIS A 283 6.28 0.49 18.93
CA HIS A 283 6.99 1.43 19.78
C HIS A 283 6.00 2.19 20.68
N GLY A 284 6.03 1.91 21.98
CA GLY A 284 5.02 2.43 22.90
C GLY A 284 3.62 1.92 22.56
N ASP A 285 2.70 2.82 22.21
CA ASP A 285 1.34 2.51 21.76
C ASP A 285 1.18 2.63 20.22
N THR A 286 2.25 2.94 19.48
CA THR A 286 2.25 3.03 18.02
C THR A 286 2.57 1.69 17.40
N TYR A 287 1.76 1.27 16.42
CA TYR A 287 1.98 0.07 15.60
C TYR A 287 2.40 0.47 14.18
N ILE A 288 3.40 -0.23 13.63
CA ILE A 288 3.86 -0.08 12.25
C ILE A 288 3.57 -1.37 11.51
N VAL A 289 2.94 -1.28 10.33
CA VAL A 289 2.58 -2.42 9.49
C VAL A 289 3.05 -2.19 8.05
N SER A 290 3.40 -3.29 7.37
CA SER A 290 3.90 -3.25 5.99
C SER A 290 3.60 -4.60 5.33
N CYS A 291 3.16 -4.62 4.05
CA CYS A 291 2.64 -5.82 3.39
C CYS A 291 3.46 -6.29 2.17
N GLY A 292 4.65 -5.75 1.99
CA GLY A 292 5.49 -6.06 0.83
C GLY A 292 5.13 -5.20 -0.38
N GLU A 293 5.31 -5.72 -1.57
CA GLU A 293 5.26 -4.96 -2.82
C GLU A 293 4.30 -5.57 -3.85
N TYR A 294 4.02 -4.83 -4.95
CA TYR A 294 3.35 -5.28 -6.18
C TYR A 294 1.96 -5.88 -5.96
N GLY A 295 1.32 -5.56 -4.84
CA GLY A 295 0.01 -6.13 -4.52
C GLY A 295 0.04 -7.64 -4.28
N ARG A 296 1.18 -8.21 -3.87
CA ARG A 296 1.33 -9.63 -3.56
C ARG A 296 0.59 -10.06 -2.29
N ASN A 297 0.33 -9.10 -1.41
CA ASN A 297 -0.47 -9.32 -0.20
C ASN A 297 -1.50 -8.20 -0.02
N LEU A 298 -2.65 -8.55 0.54
CA LEU A 298 -3.54 -7.60 1.21
C LEU A 298 -3.21 -7.62 2.69
N GLY A 299 -2.76 -6.50 3.24
CA GLY A 299 -2.58 -6.36 4.67
C GLY A 299 -3.90 -6.10 5.39
N THR A 300 -4.11 -6.74 6.53
CA THR A 300 -5.28 -6.55 7.39
C THR A 300 -4.85 -6.44 8.85
N ILE A 301 -5.43 -5.49 9.58
CA ILE A 301 -5.23 -5.33 11.01
C ILE A 301 -6.54 -4.93 11.67
N SER A 302 -6.93 -5.68 12.72
CA SER A 302 -8.09 -5.37 13.55
C SER A 302 -7.61 -4.82 14.88
N MET A 303 -8.21 -3.74 15.33
CA MET A 303 -7.83 -3.03 16.53
C MET A 303 -9.04 -2.70 17.40
N THR A 304 -8.88 -2.77 18.73
CA THR A 304 -9.88 -2.35 19.70
C THR A 304 -9.32 -1.26 20.60
N GLN A 305 -10.14 -0.22 20.84
CA GLN A 305 -9.77 0.88 21.70
C GLN A 305 -9.86 0.47 23.18
N LYS A 306 -8.80 0.72 23.95
CA LYS A 306 -8.71 0.51 25.40
C LYS A 306 -9.41 1.64 26.18
N ASP A 307 -9.66 1.41 27.46
CA ASP A 307 -10.27 2.39 28.36
C ASP A 307 -9.47 3.71 28.48
N ASP A 308 -8.16 3.68 28.19
CA ASP A 308 -7.28 4.86 28.21
C ASP A 308 -7.28 5.62 26.87
N GLY A 309 -8.08 5.19 25.90
CA GLY A 309 -8.20 5.78 24.57
C GLY A 309 -7.16 5.29 23.56
N ARG A 310 -6.18 4.49 23.98
CA ARG A 310 -5.19 3.89 23.08
C ARG A 310 -5.73 2.63 22.42
N TRP A 311 -5.12 2.23 21.31
CA TRP A 311 -5.54 1.07 20.55
C TRP A 311 -4.70 -0.16 20.87
N ASN A 312 -5.32 -1.33 20.74
CA ASN A 312 -4.66 -2.62 20.86
C ASN A 312 -4.93 -3.46 19.62
N VAL A 313 -3.93 -4.15 19.11
CA VAL A 313 -4.08 -5.07 17.98
C VAL A 313 -4.72 -6.37 18.45
N ASP A 314 -5.84 -6.74 17.85
CA ASP A 314 -6.54 -7.98 18.07
C ASP A 314 -6.08 -9.07 17.10
N THR A 315 -5.99 -8.70 15.81
CA THR A 315 -5.49 -9.58 14.74
C THR A 315 -4.67 -8.79 13.74
N TYR A 316 -3.71 -9.46 13.13
CA TYR A 316 -2.91 -8.98 12.02
C TYR A 316 -2.67 -10.13 11.06
N GLU A 317 -2.87 -9.89 9.77
CA GLU A 317 -2.67 -10.89 8.74
C GLU A 317 -2.24 -10.23 7.42
N LEU A 318 -1.28 -10.86 6.75
CA LEU A 318 -0.98 -10.61 5.35
C LEU A 318 -1.62 -11.72 4.52
N ILE A 319 -2.64 -11.39 3.74
CA ILE A 319 -3.37 -12.35 2.92
C ILE A 319 -2.70 -12.42 1.55
N PRO A 320 -2.05 -13.54 1.19
CA PRO A 320 -1.38 -13.68 -0.10
C PRO A 320 -2.38 -13.60 -1.26
N VAL A 321 -2.03 -12.83 -2.30
CA VAL A 321 -2.83 -12.69 -3.53
C VAL A 321 -2.28 -13.68 -4.56
N THR A 322 -2.85 -14.89 -4.57
CA THR A 322 -2.40 -16.02 -5.40
C THR A 322 -3.41 -16.36 -6.50
N ASP A 323 -3.07 -17.28 -7.38
CA ASP A 323 -3.95 -17.79 -8.44
C ASP A 323 -5.12 -18.64 -7.91
N GLU A 324 -5.10 -19.03 -6.63
CA GLU A 324 -6.26 -19.66 -5.97
C GLU A 324 -7.40 -18.67 -5.75
N ILE A 325 -7.10 -17.35 -5.71
CA ILE A 325 -8.09 -16.30 -5.57
C ILE A 325 -8.75 -16.03 -6.94
N LYS A 326 -10.05 -16.18 -6.98
CA LYS A 326 -10.81 -15.88 -8.20
C LYS A 326 -10.76 -14.37 -8.48
N ALA A 327 -10.23 -13.99 -9.65
CA ALA A 327 -10.24 -12.61 -10.09
C ALA A 327 -11.68 -12.08 -10.27
N ASP A 328 -11.95 -10.86 -9.79
CA ASP A 328 -13.19 -10.15 -10.07
C ASP A 328 -13.26 -9.76 -11.56
N ALA A 329 -14.31 -10.20 -12.24
CA ALA A 329 -14.41 -10.06 -13.68
C ALA A 329 -14.57 -8.60 -14.14
N ALA A 330 -15.28 -7.77 -13.36
CA ALA A 330 -15.48 -6.37 -13.72
C ALA A 330 -14.21 -5.55 -13.51
N THR A 331 -13.44 -5.87 -12.49
CA THR A 331 -12.11 -5.26 -12.26
C THR A 331 -11.14 -5.65 -13.38
N GLN A 332 -11.14 -6.92 -13.79
CA GLN A 332 -10.27 -7.37 -14.88
C GLN A 332 -10.64 -6.69 -16.21
N GLU A 333 -11.94 -6.61 -16.54
CA GLU A 333 -12.40 -5.90 -17.75
C GLU A 333 -11.90 -4.44 -17.77
N ARG A 334 -11.95 -3.74 -16.64
CA ARG A 334 -11.45 -2.38 -16.52
C ARG A 334 -9.93 -2.29 -16.72
N ILE A 335 -9.16 -3.26 -16.21
CA ILE A 335 -7.72 -3.34 -16.43
C ILE A 335 -7.42 -3.62 -17.91
N ASP A 336 -8.18 -4.51 -18.54
CA ASP A 336 -8.04 -4.84 -19.96
C ASP A 336 -8.30 -3.59 -20.85
N GLU A 337 -9.28 -2.75 -20.51
CA GLU A 337 -9.52 -1.46 -21.21
C GLU A 337 -8.33 -0.50 -21.07
N LEU A 338 -7.69 -0.43 -19.90
CA LEU A 338 -6.46 0.35 -19.72
C LEU A 338 -5.30 -0.22 -20.56
N MET A 339 -5.16 -1.53 -20.61
CA MET A 339 -4.15 -2.18 -21.45
C MET A 339 -4.39 -1.97 -22.96
N GLU A 340 -5.65 -1.92 -23.41
CA GLU A 340 -5.97 -1.52 -24.80
C GLU A 340 -5.57 -0.05 -25.07
N THR A 341 -5.67 0.82 -24.06
CA THR A 341 -5.22 2.20 -24.15
C THR A 341 -3.70 2.27 -24.25
N VAL A 342 -2.96 1.47 -23.47
CA VAL A 342 -1.50 1.30 -23.56
C VAL A 342 -1.11 0.85 -24.98
N ASP A 343 -1.80 -0.17 -25.49
CA ASP A 343 -1.53 -0.73 -26.82
C ASP A 343 -1.71 0.34 -27.91
N THR A 344 -2.83 1.06 -27.86
CA THR A 344 -3.21 2.06 -28.86
C THR A 344 -2.36 3.34 -28.75
N ASN A 345 -2.15 3.86 -27.55
CA ASN A 345 -1.57 5.18 -27.34
C ASN A 345 -0.04 5.16 -27.12
N TYR A 346 0.55 3.99 -26.83
CA TYR A 346 1.98 3.87 -26.57
C TYR A 346 2.63 2.83 -27.49
N LEU A 347 2.29 1.55 -27.37
CA LEU A 347 2.99 0.48 -28.09
C LEU A 347 2.89 0.59 -29.60
N SER A 348 1.74 1.04 -30.12
CA SER A 348 1.53 1.24 -31.56
C SER A 348 2.52 2.21 -32.20
N HIS A 349 3.03 3.21 -31.44
CA HIS A 349 4.04 4.16 -31.94
C HIS A 349 5.37 3.48 -32.26
N PHE A 350 5.66 2.36 -31.61
CA PHE A 350 6.86 1.56 -31.82
C PHE A 350 6.60 0.34 -32.73
N GLY A 351 5.36 0.14 -33.18
CA GLY A 351 4.96 -1.01 -34.00
C GLY A 351 4.79 -2.30 -33.21
N TYR A 352 4.60 -2.20 -31.90
CA TYR A 352 4.38 -3.33 -30.99
C TYR A 352 2.90 -3.44 -30.56
N THR A 353 2.56 -4.60 -30.00
CA THR A 353 1.30 -4.86 -29.30
C THR A 353 1.56 -5.54 -27.96
N LYS A 354 0.65 -5.38 -27.01
CA LYS A 354 0.77 -5.93 -25.64
C LYS A 354 0.95 -7.46 -25.58
N ASP A 355 0.41 -8.16 -26.56
CA ASP A 355 0.46 -9.64 -26.64
C ASP A 355 1.56 -10.18 -27.56
N GLN A 356 2.42 -9.29 -28.07
CA GLN A 356 3.47 -9.67 -29.00
C GLN A 356 4.61 -10.38 -28.27
N ILE A 357 4.97 -11.57 -28.75
CA ILE A 357 6.22 -12.23 -28.32
C ILE A 357 7.39 -11.50 -28.97
N LEU A 358 8.23 -10.84 -28.18
CA LEU A 358 9.40 -10.11 -28.66
C LEU A 358 10.62 -11.00 -28.82
N ALA A 359 10.79 -11.98 -27.93
CA ALA A 359 11.86 -12.97 -27.95
C ALA A 359 11.43 -14.24 -27.24
N GLU A 360 12.09 -15.34 -27.58
CA GLU A 360 12.04 -16.61 -26.86
C GLU A 360 13.41 -16.82 -26.19
N ASN A 361 13.40 -17.27 -24.94
CA ASN A 361 14.60 -17.53 -24.17
C ASN A 361 14.54 -18.95 -23.61
N ASP A 362 15.58 -19.76 -23.87
CA ASP A 362 15.76 -21.12 -23.34
C ASP A 362 16.87 -21.21 -22.29
N ILE A 363 17.39 -20.08 -21.84
CA ILE A 363 18.42 -19.92 -20.81
C ILE A 363 17.78 -19.35 -19.54
N GLU A 364 18.07 -19.93 -18.41
CA GLU A 364 17.70 -19.33 -17.12
C GLU A 364 18.60 -18.10 -16.87
N PHE A 365 17.97 -16.94 -16.66
CA PHE A 365 18.67 -15.73 -16.23
C PHE A 365 18.92 -15.74 -14.73
N SER A 366 20.02 -15.12 -14.30
CA SER A 366 20.26 -14.79 -12.90
C SER A 366 19.11 -13.94 -12.34
N SER A 367 18.79 -14.10 -11.07
CA SER A 367 17.79 -13.27 -10.42
C SER A 367 18.31 -11.83 -10.22
N VAL A 368 17.40 -10.90 -10.02
CA VAL A 368 17.76 -9.52 -9.62
C VAL A 368 18.44 -9.50 -8.26
N ASP A 369 18.02 -10.37 -7.34
CA ASP A 369 18.66 -10.51 -6.02
C ASP A 369 20.12 -10.97 -6.14
N ASP A 370 20.44 -11.89 -7.07
CA ASP A 370 21.82 -12.29 -7.33
C ASP A 370 22.66 -11.09 -7.80
N MET A 371 22.10 -10.23 -8.66
CA MET A 371 22.78 -9.02 -9.13
C MET A 371 23.15 -8.04 -8.01
N TYR A 372 22.37 -7.97 -6.93
CA TYR A 372 22.67 -7.14 -5.77
C TYR A 372 23.62 -7.81 -4.78
N ASN A 373 23.56 -9.13 -4.64
CA ASN A 373 24.28 -9.87 -3.60
C ASN A 373 25.60 -10.45 -4.08
N GLU A 374 25.73 -10.75 -5.37
CA GLU A 374 26.94 -11.32 -5.96
C GLU A 374 27.72 -10.24 -6.70
N HIS A 375 29.02 -10.18 -6.47
CA HIS A 375 29.93 -9.22 -7.12
C HIS A 375 30.71 -9.91 -8.24
N GLU A 376 29.97 -10.58 -9.12
CA GLU A 376 30.53 -11.31 -10.26
C GLU A 376 29.72 -11.05 -11.54
N GLU A 377 30.22 -11.53 -12.65
CA GLU A 377 29.57 -11.40 -13.96
C GLU A 377 28.37 -12.35 -14.02
N LEU A 378 27.18 -11.79 -14.31
CA LEU A 378 25.91 -12.51 -14.36
C LEU A 378 25.22 -12.30 -15.71
N ASN A 379 24.64 -13.36 -16.27
CA ASN A 379 24.07 -13.35 -17.61
C ASN A 379 22.92 -12.35 -17.82
N LEU A 380 22.18 -12.00 -16.77
CA LEU A 380 21.17 -10.93 -16.86
C LEU A 380 21.83 -9.55 -16.99
N GLY A 381 22.88 -9.29 -16.22
CA GLY A 381 23.68 -8.06 -16.32
C GLY A 381 24.35 -7.94 -17.70
N ASP A 382 24.89 -9.04 -18.22
CA ASP A 382 25.54 -9.09 -19.54
C ASP A 382 24.57 -8.70 -20.66
N ILE A 383 23.37 -9.31 -20.71
CA ILE A 383 22.39 -8.99 -21.76
C ILE A 383 21.89 -7.55 -21.65
N MET A 384 21.80 -6.99 -20.43
CA MET A 384 21.42 -5.59 -20.24
C MET A 384 22.51 -4.66 -20.80
N SER A 385 23.77 -4.92 -20.48
CA SER A 385 24.91 -4.17 -20.98
C SER A 385 25.02 -4.26 -22.50
N ASP A 386 24.89 -5.46 -23.06
CA ASP A 386 24.90 -5.70 -24.52
C ASP A 386 23.76 -4.94 -25.22
N ALA A 387 22.58 -4.86 -24.59
CA ALA A 387 21.45 -4.11 -25.12
C ALA A 387 21.74 -2.60 -25.20
N TYR A 388 22.43 -2.02 -24.22
CA TYR A 388 22.88 -0.62 -24.28
C TYR A 388 23.88 -0.39 -25.40
N VAL A 389 24.90 -1.26 -25.51
CA VAL A 389 25.88 -1.17 -26.62
C VAL A 389 25.15 -1.25 -27.95
N TYR A 390 24.26 -2.22 -28.13
CA TYR A 390 23.46 -2.40 -29.33
C TYR A 390 22.64 -1.14 -29.67
N ALA A 391 21.98 -0.56 -28.70
CA ALA A 391 21.12 0.62 -28.86
C ALA A 391 21.97 1.84 -29.31
N VAL A 392 23.15 2.05 -28.72
CA VAL A 392 24.07 3.13 -29.10
C VAL A 392 24.58 2.91 -30.53
N GLU A 393 25.13 1.73 -30.84
CA GLU A 393 25.72 1.42 -32.15
C GLU A 393 24.71 1.45 -33.30
N ASN A 394 23.41 1.23 -33.01
CA ASN A 394 22.35 1.30 -34.02
C ASN A 394 21.58 2.63 -33.99
N SER A 395 22.00 3.61 -33.19
CA SER A 395 21.40 4.94 -33.19
C SER A 395 21.81 5.75 -34.42
N GLU A 396 20.96 6.67 -34.85
CA GLU A 396 21.30 7.63 -35.96
C GLU A 396 22.42 8.60 -35.59
N TYR A 397 22.79 8.69 -34.31
CA TYR A 397 23.85 9.57 -33.78
C TYR A 397 25.19 8.85 -33.59
N TYR A 398 25.28 7.54 -33.91
CA TYR A 398 26.50 6.78 -33.74
C TYR A 398 27.54 7.19 -34.78
N ASP A 399 28.71 7.61 -34.34
CA ASP A 399 29.82 8.10 -35.17
C ASP A 399 30.85 7.01 -35.54
N GLY A 400 30.67 5.78 -35.04
CA GLY A 400 31.53 4.63 -35.29
C GLY A 400 32.66 4.46 -34.28
N ASP A 401 32.71 5.29 -33.25
CA ASP A 401 33.66 5.08 -32.15
C ASP A 401 33.21 3.91 -31.25
N PRO A 402 34.13 3.06 -30.76
CA PRO A 402 33.77 1.93 -29.88
C PRO A 402 33.05 2.40 -28.60
N VAL A 403 32.08 1.62 -28.17
CA VAL A 403 31.50 1.78 -26.82
C VAL A 403 32.45 1.07 -25.84
N ASP A 404 33.16 1.83 -25.02
CA ASP A 404 34.16 1.29 -24.09
C ASP A 404 33.55 0.79 -22.78
N VAL A 405 32.37 1.29 -22.39
CA VAL A 405 31.68 0.93 -21.14
C VAL A 405 30.17 0.99 -21.37
N ALA A 406 29.47 -0.04 -20.90
CA ALA A 406 28.02 -0.09 -20.86
C ALA A 406 27.50 -0.63 -19.52
#